data_46c742d0a5abb7b9834d019a6cdb8112
#
_entry.id   46c742d0a5abb7b9834d019a6cdb8112
#
_cell.length_a   1.000
_cell.length_b   1.000
_cell.length_c   1.000
_cell.angle_alpha   90.00
_cell.angle_beta   90.00
_cell.angle_gamma   90.00
#
_symmetry.space_group_name_H-M   'P 1'
#
loop_
_entity.id
_entity.type
_entity.pdbx_description
1 polymer ?
#
loop_
_entity_poly.entity_id
_entity_poly.type
_entity_poly.pdbx_seq_one_letter_code
_entity_poly.pdbx_strand_id
1 'polypeptide(L)'
;MKYKIIGDVLIVDNNYSNDDFESLSKKHNVKTVMKIDHIQGTKREPVYKILYGSETETINKENGCLFKLDLSKVMWSKGNNNERLRIAKLVGDGETVIDMFAGIGYFSIPIGVHSEAKQVYAIEINPNSHHYLCENIKLNKLSNVTPILGDCMVETPKLKADRIVMGYVKTTHHYLKVAIDSLNPGGIIHYHETVPEKLMNSRPVERIISQAGDRDVEVLKINKIKKYAPGVEHVVVDARIS
;
A
#
# COMPACT_ATOMS: atom_id res chain seq x y z
N MET A 1 -19.96 7.84 6.79
CA MET A 1 -20.04 8.45 5.43
C MET A 1 -20.66 7.40 4.55
N LYS A 2 -21.77 7.72 3.88
CA LYS A 2 -22.54 6.71 3.11
C LYS A 2 -21.95 6.36 1.73
N TYR A 3 -20.96 7.10 1.26
CA TYR A 3 -20.26 6.84 -0.01
C TYR A 3 -18.85 7.46 0.00
N LYS A 4 -18.03 7.07 -0.97
CA LYS A 4 -16.70 7.63 -1.26
C LYS A 4 -16.53 7.80 -2.78
N ILE A 5 -15.75 8.79 -3.20
CA ILE A 5 -15.43 9.02 -4.62
C ILE A 5 -13.95 8.74 -4.80
N ILE A 6 -13.61 8.03 -5.88
CA ILE A 6 -12.27 7.71 -6.34
C ILE A 6 -12.21 8.07 -7.81
N GLY A 7 -11.46 9.11 -8.15
CA GLY A 7 -11.52 9.72 -9.49
C GLY A 7 -12.94 10.12 -9.85
N ASP A 8 -13.48 9.53 -10.91
CA ASP A 8 -14.83 9.73 -11.41
C ASP A 8 -15.78 8.52 -11.17
N VAL A 9 -15.46 7.68 -10.17
CA VAL A 9 -16.28 6.55 -9.73
C VAL A 9 -16.72 6.75 -8.28
N LEU A 10 -18.01 6.62 -8.01
CA LEU A 10 -18.61 6.71 -6.68
C LEU A 10 -18.88 5.30 -6.14
N ILE A 11 -18.38 5.01 -4.94
CA ILE A 11 -18.61 3.75 -4.26
C ILE A 11 -19.52 3.99 -3.07
N VAL A 12 -20.71 3.41 -3.07
CA VAL A 12 -21.63 3.41 -1.93
C VAL A 12 -21.25 2.32 -0.93
N ASP A 13 -21.52 2.54 0.34
CA ASP A 13 -21.35 1.50 1.37
C ASP A 13 -22.58 0.57 1.45
N ASN A 14 -22.47 -0.53 2.21
CA ASN A 14 -23.48 -1.57 2.28
C ASN A 14 -24.84 -1.10 2.83
N ASN A 15 -24.85 0.00 3.58
CA ASN A 15 -26.03 0.56 4.23
C ASN A 15 -26.59 1.76 3.47
N TYR A 16 -26.21 1.97 2.20
CA TYR A 16 -26.76 3.03 1.38
C TYR A 16 -28.20 2.70 0.96
N SER A 17 -29.14 3.56 1.30
CA SER A 17 -30.59 3.29 1.20
C SER A 17 -31.32 4.03 0.07
N ASN A 18 -30.60 4.84 -0.73
CA ASN A 18 -31.20 5.55 -1.84
C ASN A 18 -30.89 4.82 -3.16
N ASP A 19 -31.93 4.52 -3.96
CA ASP A 19 -31.79 3.77 -5.21
C ASP A 19 -31.76 4.67 -6.45
N ASP A 20 -31.83 6.00 -6.31
CA ASP A 20 -31.68 6.95 -7.42
C ASP A 20 -30.18 7.21 -7.70
N PHE A 21 -29.53 6.21 -8.29
CA PHE A 21 -28.10 6.26 -8.61
C PHE A 21 -27.77 7.18 -9.78
N GLU A 22 -28.73 7.43 -10.66
CA GLU A 22 -28.58 8.38 -11.79
C GLU A 22 -28.45 9.80 -11.26
N SER A 23 -29.37 10.24 -10.39
CA SER A 23 -29.32 11.55 -9.74
C SER A 23 -28.03 11.69 -8.90
N LEU A 24 -27.62 10.60 -8.22
CA LEU A 24 -26.38 10.59 -7.44
C LEU A 24 -25.15 10.78 -8.35
N SER A 25 -25.10 10.11 -9.50
CA SER A 25 -24.06 10.26 -10.52
C SER A 25 -23.98 11.70 -11.03
N LYS A 26 -25.12 12.28 -11.45
CA LYS A 26 -25.21 13.66 -11.94
C LYS A 26 -24.79 14.66 -10.87
N LYS A 27 -25.27 14.50 -9.62
CA LYS A 27 -24.94 15.38 -8.48
C LYS A 27 -23.45 15.46 -8.20
N HIS A 28 -22.72 14.36 -8.36
CA HIS A 28 -21.30 14.27 -8.04
C HIS A 28 -20.38 14.30 -9.27
N ASN A 29 -20.96 14.43 -10.47
CA ASN A 29 -20.25 14.41 -11.74
C ASN A 29 -19.32 13.18 -11.86
N VAL A 30 -19.90 12.01 -11.58
CA VAL A 30 -19.20 10.72 -11.69
C VAL A 30 -19.82 9.88 -12.81
N LYS A 31 -19.02 9.10 -13.51
CA LYS A 31 -19.49 8.26 -14.62
C LYS A 31 -20.12 6.95 -14.17
N THR A 32 -19.73 6.46 -12.99
CA THR A 32 -20.21 5.18 -12.48
C THR A 32 -20.48 5.26 -10.98
N VAL A 33 -21.57 4.62 -10.56
CA VAL A 33 -21.89 4.33 -9.16
C VAL A 33 -21.81 2.83 -8.98
N MET A 34 -21.01 2.38 -8.02
CA MET A 34 -20.83 0.97 -7.71
C MET A 34 -20.83 0.70 -6.22
N LYS A 35 -20.99 -0.56 -5.86
CA LYS A 35 -20.83 -1.09 -4.50
C LYS A 35 -19.71 -2.11 -4.49
N ILE A 36 -18.86 -2.07 -3.48
CA ILE A 36 -17.87 -3.11 -3.21
C ILE A 36 -18.31 -3.81 -1.93
N ASP A 37 -18.65 -5.08 -2.05
CA ASP A 37 -19.14 -5.86 -0.91
C ASP A 37 -17.98 -6.24 0.02
N HIS A 38 -16.91 -6.80 -0.54
CA HIS A 38 -15.69 -7.15 0.21
C HIS A 38 -14.50 -7.32 -0.72
N ILE A 39 -13.32 -7.46 -0.11
CA ILE A 39 -12.06 -7.76 -0.80
C ILE A 39 -11.66 -9.18 -0.46
N GLN A 40 -11.44 -10.03 -1.47
CA GLN A 40 -11.17 -11.46 -1.29
C GLN A 40 -9.76 -11.86 -1.72
N GLY A 41 -9.33 -13.01 -1.19
CA GLY A 41 -8.10 -13.70 -1.55
C GLY A 41 -6.80 -12.95 -1.24
N THR A 42 -5.68 -13.61 -1.52
CA THR A 42 -4.33 -13.05 -1.38
C THR A 42 -4.06 -11.94 -2.39
N LYS A 43 -4.66 -12.03 -3.58
CA LYS A 43 -4.58 -11.02 -4.64
C LYS A 43 -5.43 -9.77 -4.38
N ARG A 44 -6.23 -9.75 -3.30
CA ARG A 44 -7.03 -8.60 -2.87
C ARG A 44 -8.04 -8.11 -3.92
N GLU A 45 -8.71 -9.03 -4.60
CA GLU A 45 -9.68 -8.74 -5.66
C GLU A 45 -11.01 -8.25 -5.07
N PRO A 46 -11.64 -7.18 -5.65
CA PRO A 46 -12.94 -6.70 -5.20
C PRO A 46 -14.08 -7.62 -5.64
N VAL A 47 -15.01 -7.89 -4.73
CA VAL A 47 -16.34 -8.40 -5.08
C VAL A 47 -17.28 -7.21 -5.12
N TYR A 48 -17.87 -6.93 -6.28
CA TYR A 48 -18.55 -5.67 -6.54
C TYR A 48 -19.87 -5.84 -7.34
N LYS A 49 -20.68 -4.78 -7.32
CA LYS A 49 -21.86 -4.62 -8.17
C LYS A 49 -21.89 -3.21 -8.76
N ILE A 50 -22.10 -3.08 -10.05
CA ILE A 50 -22.38 -1.80 -10.72
C ILE A 50 -23.85 -1.47 -10.51
N LEU A 51 -24.14 -0.26 -10.06
CA LEU A 51 -25.48 0.25 -9.77
C LEU A 51 -25.94 1.26 -10.82
N TYR A 52 -25.00 2.01 -11.43
CA TYR A 52 -25.23 2.93 -12.53
C TYR A 52 -23.93 3.11 -13.33
N GLY A 53 -24.06 3.32 -14.66
CA GLY A 53 -22.91 3.41 -15.55
C GLY A 53 -22.31 2.03 -15.87
N SER A 54 -21.09 2.01 -16.42
CA SER A 54 -20.43 0.75 -16.81
C SER A 54 -18.90 0.77 -16.63
N GLU A 55 -18.28 1.95 -16.69
CA GLU A 55 -16.83 2.08 -16.67
C GLU A 55 -16.29 2.19 -15.24
N THR A 56 -15.46 1.24 -14.83
CA THR A 56 -14.87 1.17 -13.49
C THR A 56 -13.40 1.59 -13.44
N GLU A 57 -12.76 1.77 -14.61
CA GLU A 57 -11.41 2.32 -14.70
C GLU A 57 -11.44 3.83 -14.48
N THR A 58 -10.55 4.36 -13.66
CA THR A 58 -10.49 5.77 -13.30
C THR A 58 -9.06 6.22 -12.98
N ILE A 59 -8.85 7.53 -12.89
CA ILE A 59 -7.60 8.12 -12.39
C ILE A 59 -7.91 8.87 -11.09
N ASN A 60 -7.28 8.46 -10.00
CA ASN A 60 -7.36 9.13 -8.71
C ASN A 60 -6.09 9.95 -8.46
N LYS A 61 -6.25 11.19 -8.02
CA LYS A 61 -5.14 12.06 -7.62
C LYS A 61 -5.00 12.08 -6.10
N GLU A 62 -3.82 11.74 -5.59
CA GLU A 62 -3.53 11.76 -4.16
C GLU A 62 -2.09 12.24 -3.93
N ASN A 63 -1.90 13.24 -3.04
CA ASN A 63 -0.59 13.78 -2.69
C ASN A 63 0.29 14.18 -3.90
N GLY A 64 -0.31 14.74 -4.95
CA GLY A 64 0.42 15.09 -6.19
C GLY A 64 0.70 13.93 -7.14
N CYS A 65 0.45 12.68 -6.73
CA CYS A 65 0.59 11.50 -7.55
C CYS A 65 -0.71 11.17 -8.28
N LEU A 66 -0.60 10.57 -9.46
CA LEU A 66 -1.72 10.08 -10.26
C LEU A 66 -1.76 8.55 -10.20
N PHE A 67 -2.94 8.00 -9.93
CA PHE A 67 -3.18 6.56 -9.84
C PHE A 67 -4.30 6.16 -10.79
N LYS A 68 -3.97 5.56 -11.91
CA LYS A 68 -4.90 4.85 -12.79
C LYS A 68 -5.22 3.51 -12.16
N LEU A 69 -6.48 3.12 -12.10
CA LEU A 69 -6.94 1.85 -11.57
C LEU A 69 -8.31 1.47 -12.08
N ASP A 70 -8.59 0.18 -12.15
CA ASP A 70 -9.94 -0.35 -12.38
C ASP A 70 -10.49 -0.89 -11.05
N LEU A 71 -11.51 -0.24 -10.53
CA LEU A 71 -12.12 -0.58 -9.24
C LEU A 71 -12.87 -1.92 -9.24
N SER A 72 -13.04 -2.54 -10.40
CA SER A 72 -13.54 -3.91 -10.54
C SER A 72 -12.43 -4.96 -10.40
N LYS A 73 -11.15 -4.59 -10.58
CA LYS A 73 -10.00 -5.49 -10.59
C LYS A 73 -9.07 -5.31 -9.40
N VAL A 74 -8.92 -4.07 -8.93
CA VAL A 74 -7.99 -3.74 -7.86
C VAL A 74 -8.65 -2.88 -6.78
N MET A 75 -8.24 -3.10 -5.54
CA MET A 75 -8.77 -2.31 -4.42
C MET A 75 -8.11 -0.93 -4.33
N TRP A 76 -8.85 0.06 -3.84
CA TRP A 76 -8.28 1.33 -3.39
C TRP A 76 -8.36 1.46 -1.87
N SER A 77 -7.20 1.56 -1.20
CA SER A 77 -7.11 1.75 0.25
C SER A 77 -7.08 3.24 0.60
N LYS A 78 -8.24 3.85 0.87
CA LYS A 78 -8.30 5.15 1.56
C LYS A 78 -7.78 5.00 3.00
N GLY A 79 -7.13 6.01 3.53
CA GLY A 79 -6.75 6.08 4.95
C GLY A 79 -5.30 5.72 5.25
N ASN A 80 -4.48 5.56 4.21
CA ASN A 80 -3.03 5.43 4.34
C ASN A 80 -2.28 6.56 3.62
N ASN A 81 -2.98 7.58 3.09
CA ASN A 81 -2.38 8.65 2.30
C ASN A 81 -1.33 9.47 3.08
N ASN A 82 -1.58 9.75 4.35
CA ASN A 82 -0.57 10.42 5.19
C ASN A 82 0.68 9.54 5.37
N GLU A 83 0.49 8.23 5.55
CA GLU A 83 1.58 7.28 5.71
C GLU A 83 2.39 7.11 4.43
N ARG A 84 1.74 7.04 3.27
CA ARG A 84 2.41 7.00 1.96
C ARG A 84 3.34 8.20 1.77
N LEU A 85 2.84 9.40 2.07
CA LEU A 85 3.62 10.63 1.97
C LEU A 85 4.71 10.70 3.05
N ARG A 86 4.43 10.21 4.27
CA ARG A 86 5.40 10.17 5.36
C ARG A 86 6.61 9.31 4.99
N ILE A 87 6.37 8.09 4.51
CA ILE A 87 7.44 7.17 4.11
C ILE A 87 8.23 7.78 2.95
N ALA A 88 7.57 8.33 1.93
CA ALA A 88 8.25 8.97 0.81
C ALA A 88 9.21 10.11 1.27
N LYS A 89 8.82 10.90 2.26
CA LYS A 89 9.65 11.97 2.83
C LYS A 89 10.79 11.49 3.73
N LEU A 90 10.77 10.25 4.17
CA LEU A 90 11.82 9.64 5.00
C LEU A 90 12.91 8.95 4.16
N VAL A 91 12.65 8.75 2.88
CA VAL A 91 13.66 8.18 1.96
C VAL A 91 14.77 9.22 1.76
N GLY A 92 15.99 8.82 2.05
CA GLY A 92 17.19 9.66 1.88
C GLY A 92 17.65 9.69 0.42
N ASP A 93 18.51 10.68 0.13
CA ASP A 93 19.07 10.86 -1.18
C ASP A 93 19.94 9.65 -1.58
N GLY A 94 19.72 9.14 -2.78
CA GLY A 94 20.46 8.01 -3.32
C GLY A 94 20.13 6.64 -2.75
N GLU A 95 19.14 6.52 -1.84
CA GLU A 95 18.71 5.22 -1.29
C GLU A 95 18.13 4.30 -2.37
N THR A 96 18.41 3.01 -2.24
CA THR A 96 17.70 1.94 -2.91
C THR A 96 16.58 1.44 -2.01
N VAL A 97 15.36 1.40 -2.53
CA VAL A 97 14.15 1.02 -1.78
C VAL A 97 13.53 -0.24 -2.39
N ILE A 98 13.08 -1.17 -1.55
CA ILE A 98 12.21 -2.29 -1.96
C ILE A 98 10.82 -2.09 -1.34
N ASP A 99 9.79 -2.02 -2.18
CA ASP A 99 8.38 -2.12 -1.78
C ASP A 99 7.92 -3.56 -2.04
N MET A 100 7.83 -4.36 -0.98
CA MET A 100 7.53 -5.79 -1.08
C MET A 100 6.09 -6.11 -1.45
N PHE A 101 5.18 -5.13 -1.37
CA PHE A 101 3.74 -5.31 -1.59
C PHE A 101 3.16 -4.09 -2.32
N ALA A 102 3.71 -3.82 -3.50
CA ALA A 102 3.51 -2.54 -4.17
C ALA A 102 2.06 -2.24 -4.56
N GLY A 103 1.25 -3.27 -4.84
CA GLY A 103 -0.09 -3.06 -5.37
C GLY A 103 -0.02 -2.34 -6.72
N ILE A 104 -0.77 -1.25 -6.82
CA ILE A 104 -0.72 -0.35 -7.97
C ILE A 104 0.33 0.78 -7.82
N GLY A 105 1.26 0.62 -6.85
CA GLY A 105 2.31 1.59 -6.53
C GLY A 105 1.99 2.49 -5.33
N TYR A 106 1.26 1.98 -4.34
CA TYR A 106 0.78 2.80 -3.22
C TYR A 106 1.89 3.52 -2.45
N PHE A 107 3.05 2.88 -2.25
CA PHE A 107 4.24 3.52 -1.67
C PHE A 107 5.26 3.86 -2.74
N SER A 108 5.46 2.99 -3.72
CA SER A 108 6.47 3.16 -4.77
C SER A 108 6.28 4.44 -5.58
N ILE A 109 5.04 4.79 -5.96
CA ILE A 109 4.77 6.01 -6.74
C ILE A 109 5.05 7.27 -5.91
N PRO A 110 4.52 7.45 -4.67
CA PRO A 110 4.88 8.59 -3.83
C PRO A 110 6.38 8.69 -3.53
N ILE A 111 7.08 7.57 -3.34
CA ILE A 111 8.55 7.57 -3.16
C ILE A 111 9.22 8.10 -4.44
N GLY A 112 8.84 7.57 -5.61
CA GLY A 112 9.42 8.04 -6.87
C GLY A 112 9.15 9.52 -7.18
N VAL A 113 8.00 10.06 -6.72
CA VAL A 113 7.62 11.47 -6.97
C VAL A 113 8.22 12.44 -5.94
N HIS A 114 8.35 12.03 -4.67
CA HIS A 114 8.63 12.94 -3.56
C HIS A 114 9.97 12.69 -2.86
N SER A 115 10.83 11.82 -3.39
CA SER A 115 12.18 11.58 -2.87
C SER A 115 13.21 11.56 -3.96
N GLU A 116 14.48 11.65 -3.58
CA GLU A 116 15.65 11.48 -4.44
C GLU A 116 16.17 10.03 -4.38
N ALA A 117 15.26 9.06 -4.28
CA ALA A 117 15.63 7.64 -4.30
C ALA A 117 16.36 7.30 -5.61
N LYS A 118 17.51 6.62 -5.49
CA LYS A 118 18.26 6.13 -6.64
C LYS A 118 17.47 5.09 -7.42
N GLN A 119 16.82 4.19 -6.70
CA GLN A 119 16.06 3.07 -7.27
C GLN A 119 14.96 2.62 -6.32
N VAL A 120 13.78 2.34 -6.85
CA VAL A 120 12.66 1.70 -6.13
C VAL A 120 12.29 0.42 -6.86
N TYR A 121 12.46 -0.73 -6.22
CA TYR A 121 11.96 -2.01 -6.70
C TYR A 121 10.58 -2.26 -6.12
N ALA A 122 9.58 -2.33 -6.99
CA ALA A 122 8.17 -2.45 -6.62
C ALA A 122 7.65 -3.85 -6.97
N ILE A 123 7.54 -4.73 -5.96
CA ILE A 123 7.18 -6.13 -6.16
C ILE A 123 5.68 -6.31 -5.94
N GLU A 124 5.00 -6.95 -6.89
CA GLU A 124 3.57 -7.22 -6.82
C GLU A 124 3.24 -8.59 -7.42
N ILE A 125 2.47 -9.39 -6.67
CA ILE A 125 2.11 -10.77 -7.06
C ILE A 125 0.85 -10.83 -7.93
N ASN A 126 -0.04 -9.83 -7.82
CA ASN A 126 -1.27 -9.79 -8.62
C ASN A 126 -1.02 -9.18 -10.00
N PRO A 127 -1.19 -9.91 -11.12
CA PRO A 127 -0.95 -9.39 -12.46
C PRO A 127 -1.78 -8.14 -12.79
N ASN A 128 -3.03 -8.04 -12.30
CA ASN A 128 -3.87 -6.87 -12.51
C ASN A 128 -3.30 -5.64 -11.79
N SER A 129 -2.87 -5.79 -10.53
CA SER A 129 -2.24 -4.71 -9.78
C SER A 129 -0.90 -4.31 -10.41
N HIS A 130 -0.10 -5.28 -10.82
CA HIS A 130 1.17 -5.02 -11.51
C HIS A 130 0.96 -4.28 -12.85
N HIS A 131 -0.07 -4.62 -13.61
CA HIS A 131 -0.42 -3.87 -14.82
C HIS A 131 -0.63 -2.38 -14.50
N TYR A 132 -1.46 -2.06 -13.49
CA TYR A 132 -1.70 -0.69 -13.08
C TYR A 132 -0.48 -0.03 -12.43
N LEU A 133 0.39 -0.78 -11.76
CA LEU A 133 1.68 -0.29 -11.29
C LEU A 133 2.53 0.23 -12.45
N CYS A 134 2.65 -0.55 -13.54
CA CYS A 134 3.38 -0.14 -14.75
C CYS A 134 2.78 1.11 -15.40
N GLU A 135 1.44 1.16 -15.50
CA GLU A 135 0.74 2.33 -16.03
C GLU A 135 0.95 3.58 -15.15
N ASN A 136 0.94 3.42 -13.83
CA ASN A 136 1.14 4.52 -12.88
C ASN A 136 2.58 5.04 -12.88
N ILE A 137 3.57 4.18 -13.06
CA ILE A 137 4.96 4.60 -13.26
C ILE A 137 5.08 5.50 -14.48
N LYS A 138 4.49 5.10 -15.62
CA LYS A 138 4.47 5.91 -16.85
C LYS A 138 3.70 7.21 -16.67
N LEU A 139 2.52 7.15 -16.05
CA LEU A 139 1.62 8.29 -15.83
C LEU A 139 2.28 9.39 -14.98
N ASN A 140 3.11 8.99 -14.00
CA ASN A 140 3.88 9.91 -13.15
C ASN A 140 5.27 10.20 -13.68
N LYS A 141 5.64 9.69 -14.89
CA LYS A 141 6.94 9.91 -15.58
C LYS A 141 8.15 9.52 -14.73
N LEU A 142 8.04 8.40 -13.99
CA LEU A 142 9.11 7.93 -13.12
C LEU A 142 10.10 7.04 -13.89
N SER A 143 11.38 7.34 -13.76
CA SER A 143 12.49 6.57 -14.35
C SER A 143 13.23 5.71 -13.34
N ASN A 144 13.04 5.97 -12.05
CA ASN A 144 13.72 5.31 -10.93
C ASN A 144 12.86 4.25 -10.21
N VAL A 145 11.70 3.87 -10.77
CA VAL A 145 10.83 2.82 -10.22
C VAL A 145 10.76 1.65 -11.18
N THR A 146 11.20 0.47 -10.73
CA THR A 146 11.18 -0.78 -11.49
C THR A 146 10.09 -1.70 -10.96
N PRO A 147 9.03 -1.98 -11.74
CA PRO A 147 7.99 -2.93 -11.34
C PRO A 147 8.48 -4.37 -11.53
N ILE A 148 8.18 -5.26 -10.57
CA ILE A 148 8.51 -6.67 -10.61
C ILE A 148 7.23 -7.48 -10.37
N LEU A 149 6.83 -8.29 -11.35
CA LEU A 149 5.73 -9.24 -11.18
C LEU A 149 6.28 -10.52 -10.55
N GLY A 150 5.89 -10.80 -9.32
CA GLY A 150 6.35 -11.99 -8.61
C GLY A 150 5.98 -12.04 -7.14
N ASP A 151 6.30 -13.16 -6.51
CA ASP A 151 6.19 -13.34 -5.07
C ASP A 151 7.38 -12.65 -4.38
N CYS A 152 7.11 -11.79 -3.42
CA CYS A 152 8.16 -11.09 -2.67
C CYS A 152 9.10 -12.05 -1.91
N MET A 153 8.65 -13.25 -1.54
CA MET A 153 9.53 -14.28 -0.96
C MET A 153 10.60 -14.77 -1.93
N VAL A 154 10.33 -14.70 -3.24
CA VAL A 154 11.24 -15.14 -4.31
C VAL A 154 12.05 -13.97 -4.87
N GLU A 155 11.42 -12.81 -5.03
CA GLU A 155 12.05 -11.67 -5.70
C GLU A 155 12.95 -10.84 -4.77
N THR A 156 12.51 -10.62 -3.52
CA THR A 156 13.26 -9.80 -2.55
C THR A 156 14.68 -10.34 -2.28
N PRO A 157 14.93 -11.67 -2.12
CA PRO A 157 16.29 -12.18 -1.89
C PRO A 157 17.30 -11.92 -3.01
N LYS A 158 16.83 -11.61 -4.22
CA LYS A 158 17.68 -11.26 -5.38
C LYS A 158 18.20 -9.82 -5.32
N LEU A 159 17.71 -9.03 -4.35
CA LEU A 159 17.92 -7.59 -4.26
C LEU A 159 18.59 -7.23 -2.93
N LYS A 160 19.20 -6.04 -2.90
CA LYS A 160 19.68 -5.39 -1.68
C LYS A 160 19.16 -3.96 -1.64
N ALA A 161 18.82 -3.49 -0.45
CA ALA A 161 18.24 -2.16 -0.28
C ALA A 161 18.68 -1.48 1.03
N ASP A 162 18.65 -0.17 1.00
CA ASP A 162 18.87 0.68 2.19
C ASP A 162 17.57 0.85 2.97
N ARG A 163 16.43 0.62 2.30
CA ARG A 163 15.10 0.74 2.90
C ARG A 163 14.15 -0.30 2.33
N ILE A 164 13.33 -0.90 3.21
CA ILE A 164 12.29 -1.85 2.81
C ILE A 164 10.95 -1.42 3.39
N VAL A 165 9.92 -1.37 2.51
CA VAL A 165 8.54 -1.08 2.89
C VAL A 165 7.73 -2.38 2.82
N MET A 166 7.11 -2.74 3.95
CA MET A 166 6.25 -3.91 4.08
C MET A 166 4.81 -3.47 4.26
N GLY A 167 4.23 -2.86 3.22
CA GLY A 167 2.92 -2.19 3.22
C GLY A 167 1.69 -3.11 3.28
N TYR A 168 1.87 -4.37 3.61
CA TYR A 168 0.82 -5.35 3.82
C TYR A 168 0.43 -5.41 5.30
N VAL A 169 -0.73 -6.02 5.62
CA VAL A 169 -1.20 -6.20 7.01
C VAL A 169 -1.67 -7.64 7.23
N LYS A 170 -1.96 -8.03 8.47
CA LYS A 170 -2.36 -9.38 8.93
C LYS A 170 -1.18 -10.35 9.03
N THR A 171 -0.65 -10.85 7.92
CA THR A 171 0.38 -11.90 7.88
C THR A 171 1.77 -11.38 7.51
N THR A 172 1.98 -10.07 7.54
CA THR A 172 3.24 -9.40 7.16
C THR A 172 4.47 -9.95 7.90
N HIS A 173 4.28 -10.41 9.14
CA HIS A 173 5.35 -10.97 9.96
C HIS A 173 6.02 -12.23 9.36
N HIS A 174 5.35 -12.97 8.50
CA HIS A 174 5.95 -14.12 7.82
C HIS A 174 7.05 -13.74 6.82
N TYR A 175 7.09 -12.47 6.41
CA TYR A 175 8.03 -11.94 5.43
C TYR A 175 9.20 -11.18 6.05
N LEU A 176 9.22 -11.02 7.40
CA LEU A 176 10.24 -10.23 8.10
C LEU A 176 11.66 -10.75 7.86
N LYS A 177 11.86 -12.08 7.95
CA LYS A 177 13.20 -12.66 7.75
C LYS A 177 13.78 -12.30 6.37
N VAL A 178 12.98 -12.48 5.32
CA VAL A 178 13.38 -12.16 3.94
C VAL A 178 13.65 -10.67 3.75
N ALA A 179 12.82 -9.82 4.35
CA ALA A 179 13.04 -8.37 4.34
C ALA A 179 14.35 -7.99 5.02
N ILE A 180 14.56 -8.47 6.25
CA ILE A 180 15.76 -8.15 7.04
C ILE A 180 17.04 -8.66 6.35
N ASP A 181 17.03 -9.86 5.79
CA ASP A 181 18.19 -10.43 5.07
C ASP A 181 18.54 -9.64 3.80
N SER A 182 17.57 -8.92 3.23
CA SER A 182 17.77 -8.12 2.03
C SER A 182 18.15 -6.66 2.32
N LEU A 183 18.13 -6.23 3.60
CA LEU A 183 18.64 -4.93 4.01
C LEU A 183 20.17 -4.87 4.04
N ASN A 184 20.73 -3.79 3.50
CA ASN A 184 22.10 -3.39 3.74
C ASN A 184 22.32 -3.15 5.25
N PRO A 185 23.57 -3.27 5.78
CA PRO A 185 23.87 -2.90 7.16
C PRO A 185 23.45 -1.44 7.44
N GLY A 186 22.73 -1.22 8.55
CA GLY A 186 22.18 0.09 8.89
C GLY A 186 20.91 0.49 8.12
N GLY A 187 20.39 -0.42 7.29
CA GLY A 187 19.15 -0.18 6.52
C GLY A 187 17.91 -0.10 7.38
N ILE A 188 16.85 0.49 6.84
CA ILE A 188 15.61 0.78 7.56
C ILE A 188 14.46 -0.08 7.02
N ILE A 189 13.68 -0.66 7.95
CA ILE A 189 12.43 -1.35 7.64
C ILE A 189 11.24 -0.52 8.10
N HIS A 190 10.20 -0.45 7.27
CA HIS A 190 8.87 0.05 7.61
C HIS A 190 7.91 -1.14 7.69
N TYR A 191 7.77 -1.67 8.89
CA TYR A 191 6.98 -2.88 9.13
C TYR A 191 5.55 -2.54 9.53
N HIS A 192 4.59 -2.87 8.67
CA HIS A 192 3.15 -2.69 8.92
C HIS A 192 2.55 -3.93 9.57
N GLU A 193 1.78 -3.72 10.65
CA GLU A 193 1.07 -4.80 11.33
C GLU A 193 -0.31 -4.36 11.82
N THR A 194 -1.27 -5.29 11.84
CA THR A 194 -2.49 -5.14 12.63
C THR A 194 -2.31 -5.88 13.95
N VAL A 195 -2.51 -5.17 15.06
CA VAL A 195 -2.17 -5.65 16.40
C VAL A 195 -3.24 -5.26 17.41
N PRO A 196 -3.58 -6.12 18.41
CA PRO A 196 -4.39 -5.68 19.53
C PRO A 196 -3.80 -4.44 20.20
N GLU A 197 -4.64 -3.48 20.54
CA GLU A 197 -4.20 -2.18 21.09
C GLU A 197 -3.23 -2.32 22.26
N LYS A 198 -3.44 -3.30 23.14
CA LYS A 198 -2.58 -3.57 24.30
C LYS A 198 -1.17 -4.03 23.94
N LEU A 199 -0.97 -4.58 22.74
CA LEU A 199 0.29 -5.14 22.26
C LEU A 199 0.98 -4.28 21.21
N MET A 200 0.47 -3.08 20.93
CA MET A 200 0.95 -2.26 19.81
C MET A 200 2.40 -1.81 19.96
N ASN A 201 2.90 -1.65 21.19
CA ASN A 201 4.27 -1.22 21.46
C ASN A 201 5.25 -2.39 21.72
N SER A 202 4.77 -3.63 21.86
CA SER A 202 5.62 -4.79 22.14
C SER A 202 5.66 -5.77 20.98
N ARG A 203 4.53 -6.38 20.62
CA ARG A 203 4.49 -7.49 19.66
C ARG A 203 5.14 -7.21 18.30
N PRO A 204 4.93 -6.05 17.65
CA PRO A 204 5.58 -5.78 16.36
C PRO A 204 7.11 -5.68 16.49
N VAL A 205 7.60 -5.08 17.59
CA VAL A 205 9.03 -4.96 17.89
C VAL A 205 9.66 -6.32 18.17
N GLU A 206 9.03 -7.13 19.03
CA GLU A 206 9.45 -8.50 19.34
C GLU A 206 9.57 -9.37 18.08
N ARG A 207 8.63 -9.20 17.13
CA ARG A 207 8.66 -9.90 15.85
C ARG A 207 9.86 -9.49 14.99
N ILE A 208 10.19 -8.21 14.92
CA ILE A 208 11.38 -7.74 14.20
C ILE A 208 12.64 -8.31 14.86
N ILE A 209 12.79 -8.17 16.18
CA ILE A 209 13.94 -8.66 16.93
C ILE A 209 14.12 -10.17 16.73
N SER A 210 13.04 -10.95 16.80
CA SER A 210 13.09 -12.41 16.64
C SER A 210 13.54 -12.87 15.24
N GLN A 211 13.47 -12.02 14.24
CA GLN A 211 13.86 -12.31 12.86
C GLN A 211 15.21 -11.66 12.47
N ALA A 212 15.74 -10.78 13.31
CA ALA A 212 16.98 -10.06 13.03
C ALA A 212 18.25 -10.93 13.18
N GLY A 213 18.15 -12.05 13.92
CA GLY A 213 19.32 -12.91 14.21
C GLY A 213 20.34 -12.18 15.07
N ASP A 214 21.60 -12.11 14.62
CA ASP A 214 22.68 -11.43 15.33
C ASP A 214 22.77 -9.92 15.00
N ARG A 215 21.84 -9.38 14.21
CA ARG A 215 21.81 -7.96 13.85
C ARG A 215 21.13 -7.14 14.94
N ASP A 216 21.70 -5.97 15.23
CA ASP A 216 21.09 -5.01 16.16
C ASP A 216 19.84 -4.36 15.57
N VAL A 217 18.82 -4.17 16.42
CA VAL A 217 17.56 -3.53 16.07
C VAL A 217 17.37 -2.26 16.88
N GLU A 218 17.41 -1.12 16.19
CA GLU A 218 17.08 0.18 16.76
C GLU A 218 15.66 0.59 16.32
N VAL A 219 14.70 0.63 17.25
CA VAL A 219 13.35 1.12 16.98
C VAL A 219 13.38 2.64 16.89
N LEU A 220 13.22 3.18 15.67
CA LEU A 220 13.21 4.62 15.43
C LEU A 220 11.87 5.24 15.79
N LYS A 221 10.77 4.56 15.45
CA LYS A 221 9.41 5.05 15.72
C LYS A 221 8.37 3.95 15.63
N ILE A 222 7.32 4.06 16.44
CA ILE A 222 6.08 3.28 16.30
C ILE A 222 4.96 4.27 15.98
N ASN A 223 4.34 4.11 14.80
CA ASN A 223 3.29 4.99 14.30
C ASN A 223 1.95 4.25 14.32
N LYS A 224 0.97 4.80 15.02
CA LYS A 224 -0.43 4.37 14.91
C LYS A 224 -1.04 5.02 13.67
N ILE A 225 -1.46 4.19 12.71
CA ILE A 225 -1.98 4.67 11.42
C ILE A 225 -3.49 4.88 11.49
N LYS A 226 -4.21 3.86 11.93
CA LYS A 226 -5.68 3.90 12.07
C LYS A 226 -6.18 2.73 12.90
N LYS A 227 -7.39 2.89 13.42
CA LYS A 227 -8.15 1.79 13.98
C LYS A 227 -8.53 0.82 12.85
N TYR A 228 -8.15 -0.44 12.97
CA TYR A 228 -8.42 -1.48 11.97
C TYR A 228 -9.75 -2.17 12.22
N ALA A 229 -10.01 -2.51 13.49
CA ALA A 229 -11.24 -3.09 14.01
C ALA A 229 -11.40 -2.69 15.49
N PRO A 230 -12.53 -2.96 16.15
CA PRO A 230 -12.66 -2.75 17.60
C PRO A 230 -11.52 -3.44 18.37
N GLY A 231 -10.72 -2.67 19.12
CA GLY A 231 -9.58 -3.18 19.89
C GLY A 231 -8.35 -3.61 19.08
N VAL A 232 -8.33 -3.36 17.76
CA VAL A 232 -7.21 -3.70 16.86
C VAL A 232 -6.75 -2.45 16.12
N GLU A 233 -5.46 -2.18 16.19
CA GLU A 233 -4.81 -1.03 15.55
C GLU A 233 -3.96 -1.48 14.35
N HIS A 234 -3.88 -0.63 13.34
CA HIS A 234 -2.87 -0.70 12.30
C HIS A 234 -1.69 0.19 12.72
N VAL A 235 -0.54 -0.42 12.92
CA VAL A 235 0.69 0.26 13.31
C VAL A 235 1.78 0.06 12.28
N VAL A 236 2.75 0.96 12.28
CA VAL A 236 3.99 0.85 11.51
C VAL A 236 5.16 1.03 12.47
N VAL A 237 6.06 0.08 12.47
CA VAL A 237 7.35 0.19 13.16
C VAL A 237 8.42 0.55 12.15
N ASP A 238 9.05 1.70 12.37
CA ASP A 238 10.25 2.11 11.66
C ASP A 238 11.45 1.62 12.50
N ALA A 239 12.26 0.73 11.98
CA ALA A 239 13.43 0.20 12.68
C ALA A 239 14.65 0.19 11.77
N ARG A 240 15.82 0.52 12.35
CA ARG A 240 17.14 0.35 11.72
C ARG A 240 17.69 -1.01 12.10
N ILE A 241 18.28 -1.68 11.13
CA ILE A 241 18.85 -3.03 11.28
C ILE A 241 20.35 -2.96 10.92
N SER A 242 21.20 -3.09 11.92
CA SER A 242 22.67 -2.97 11.78
C SER A 242 23.38 -4.30 11.82
#